data_20a011862b51110e20effaf8b762f7c3
#
_entry.id   20a011862b51110e20effaf8b762f7c3
#
_cell.length_a   1.000
_cell.length_b   1.000
_cell.length_c   1.000
_cell.angle_alpha   90.00
_cell.angle_beta   90.00
_cell.angle_gamma   90.00
#
_symmetry.space_group_name_H-M   'P 1'
#
loop_
_entity.id
_entity.type
_entity.pdbx_description
1 polymer ?
#
loop_
_entity_poly.entity_id
_entity_poly.type
_entity_poly.pdbx_seq_one_letter_code
_entity_poly.pdbx_strand_id
1 'polypeptide(L)'
;MKKNSEGLSIRSYRTADLDILKEITAEAFDGASIDQVIEKRHGLLNGQDWRSRKIQHIDIDVARETGTVYVGEIDNAVIGYITTWVDTASCIGHIPNIAVKRGFRGKGIGRLLINHALDSFVTAGMTHARIETLEINQVGYGLYTSMGFEEMVRQVHFIKKL
;
A
#
# COMPACT_ATOMS: atom_id res chain seq x y z
N MET A 1 -9.07 25.05 0.87
CA MET A 1 -10.13 24.44 0.06
C MET A 1 -9.98 22.93 0.13
N LYS A 2 -10.95 22.21 0.74
CA LYS A 2 -11.00 20.75 0.73
C LYS A 2 -11.29 20.32 -0.71
N LYS A 3 -10.31 19.74 -1.41
CA LYS A 3 -10.55 19.07 -2.68
C LYS A 3 -11.33 17.79 -2.35
N ASN A 4 -12.63 17.82 -2.53
CA ASN A 4 -13.50 16.69 -2.35
C ASN A 4 -13.12 15.60 -3.37
N SER A 5 -12.93 14.39 -2.87
CA SER A 5 -13.00 13.16 -3.65
C SER A 5 -14.49 12.86 -3.90
N GLU A 6 -15.15 13.73 -4.67
CA GLU A 6 -16.56 13.56 -5.01
C GLU A 6 -16.76 12.19 -5.63
N GLY A 7 -17.70 11.42 -5.05
CA GLY A 7 -18.04 10.09 -5.52
C GLY A 7 -17.14 8.94 -5.05
N LEU A 8 -16.13 9.18 -4.18
CA LEU A 8 -15.33 8.08 -3.64
C LEU A 8 -16.15 7.26 -2.64
N SER A 9 -16.26 5.97 -2.87
CA SER A 9 -16.69 4.96 -1.89
C SER A 9 -15.53 4.04 -1.55
N ILE A 10 -15.48 3.57 -0.29
CA ILE A 10 -14.49 2.59 0.16
C ILE A 10 -15.25 1.34 0.59
N ARG A 11 -14.82 0.18 0.10
CA ARG A 11 -15.41 -1.12 0.44
C ARG A 11 -14.33 -2.18 0.63
N SER A 12 -14.72 -3.31 1.20
CA SER A 12 -13.86 -4.50 1.23
C SER A 12 -13.58 -5.02 -0.18
N TYR A 13 -12.39 -5.56 -0.34
CA TYR A 13 -11.93 -6.27 -1.53
C TYR A 13 -12.86 -7.44 -1.89
N ARG A 14 -12.98 -7.72 -3.17
CA ARG A 14 -13.61 -8.91 -3.74
C ARG A 14 -12.61 -9.61 -4.65
N THR A 15 -12.71 -10.92 -4.78
CA THR A 15 -11.78 -11.70 -5.65
C THR A 15 -11.69 -11.15 -7.08
N ALA A 16 -12.80 -10.62 -7.60
CA ALA A 16 -12.82 -9.98 -8.93
C ALA A 16 -11.96 -8.70 -9.04
N ASP A 17 -11.52 -8.12 -7.91
CA ASP A 17 -10.68 -6.93 -7.91
C ASP A 17 -9.19 -7.27 -8.07
N LEU A 18 -8.78 -8.55 -7.95
CA LEU A 18 -7.36 -8.92 -7.85
C LEU A 18 -6.52 -8.37 -9.01
N ASP A 19 -6.99 -8.54 -10.24
CA ASP A 19 -6.25 -8.12 -11.43
C ASP A 19 -6.05 -6.60 -11.46
N ILE A 20 -7.10 -5.82 -11.14
CA ILE A 20 -6.99 -4.37 -11.10
C ILE A 20 -6.08 -3.88 -9.95
N LEU A 21 -6.04 -4.57 -8.81
CA LEU A 21 -5.10 -4.26 -7.74
C LEU A 21 -3.65 -4.47 -8.20
N LYS A 22 -3.38 -5.55 -8.92
CA LYS A 22 -2.06 -5.85 -9.50
C LYS A 22 -1.65 -4.80 -10.54
N GLU A 23 -2.55 -4.38 -11.42
CA GLU A 23 -2.29 -3.29 -12.38
C GLU A 23 -1.95 -1.97 -11.65
N ILE A 24 -2.75 -1.59 -10.66
CA ILE A 24 -2.51 -0.38 -9.86
C ILE A 24 -1.15 -0.47 -9.15
N THR A 25 -0.78 -1.66 -8.63
CA THR A 25 0.50 -1.89 -7.97
C THR A 25 1.66 -1.69 -8.93
N ALA A 26 1.63 -2.32 -10.11
CA ALA A 26 2.66 -2.21 -11.13
C ALA A 26 2.89 -0.74 -11.58
N GLU A 27 1.82 0.05 -11.66
CA GLU A 27 1.88 1.48 -11.99
C GLU A 27 2.38 2.33 -10.81
N ALA A 28 1.85 2.06 -9.61
CA ALA A 28 2.04 2.94 -8.47
C ALA A 28 3.43 2.86 -7.84
N PHE A 29 4.05 1.68 -7.87
CA PHE A 29 5.35 1.43 -7.25
C PHE A 29 6.54 1.67 -8.17
N ASP A 30 6.32 2.21 -9.37
CA ASP A 30 7.40 2.66 -10.25
C ASP A 30 8.15 3.84 -9.60
N GLY A 31 9.45 3.65 -9.36
CA GLY A 31 10.30 4.58 -8.63
C GLY A 31 10.25 4.43 -7.09
N ALA A 32 9.42 3.55 -6.54
CA ALA A 32 9.22 3.40 -5.10
C ALA A 32 9.23 1.93 -4.62
N SER A 33 9.85 1.02 -5.38
CA SER A 33 9.92 -0.40 -5.05
C SER A 33 11.36 -0.87 -4.84
N ILE A 34 11.58 -1.67 -3.78
CA ILE A 34 12.86 -2.36 -3.56
C ILE A 34 13.16 -3.36 -4.70
N ASP A 35 12.12 -4.01 -5.25
CA ASP A 35 12.27 -4.93 -6.38
C ASP A 35 12.87 -4.23 -7.61
N GLN A 36 12.48 -2.96 -7.84
CA GLN A 36 13.05 -2.15 -8.92
C GLN A 36 14.51 -1.75 -8.63
N VAL A 37 14.86 -1.47 -7.38
CA VAL A 37 16.24 -1.20 -6.99
C VAL A 37 17.12 -2.43 -7.21
N ILE A 38 16.62 -3.61 -6.84
CA ILE A 38 17.31 -4.89 -7.08
C ILE A 38 17.51 -5.12 -8.58
N GLU A 39 16.47 -4.95 -9.40
CA GLU A 39 16.58 -5.15 -10.85
C GLU A 39 17.58 -4.20 -11.52
N LYS A 40 17.61 -2.94 -11.12
CA LYS A 40 18.60 -1.97 -11.64
C LYS A 40 20.04 -2.40 -11.39
N ARG A 41 20.31 -3.16 -10.30
CA ARG A 41 21.67 -3.60 -9.93
C ARG A 41 22.02 -4.99 -10.43
N HIS A 42 21.05 -5.89 -10.50
CA HIS A 42 21.27 -7.33 -10.73
C HIS A 42 20.57 -7.87 -11.97
N GLY A 43 19.79 -7.05 -12.69
CA GLY A 43 18.97 -7.49 -13.83
C GLY A 43 17.75 -8.30 -13.38
N LEU A 44 17.17 -9.03 -14.34
CA LEU A 44 16.04 -9.92 -14.06
C LEU A 44 16.44 -11.02 -13.09
N LEU A 45 15.61 -11.29 -12.10
CA LEU A 45 15.79 -12.43 -11.20
C LEU A 45 14.86 -13.58 -11.64
N ASN A 46 15.45 -14.74 -11.93
CA ASN A 46 14.71 -15.88 -12.47
C ASN A 46 13.82 -15.52 -13.68
N GLY A 47 14.31 -14.65 -14.55
CA GLY A 47 13.55 -14.20 -15.74
C GLY A 47 12.40 -13.24 -15.45
N GLN A 48 12.17 -12.87 -14.19
CA GLN A 48 11.08 -11.99 -13.79
C GLN A 48 11.57 -10.54 -13.62
N ASP A 49 10.80 -9.59 -14.14
CA ASP A 49 10.99 -8.18 -13.90
C ASP A 49 10.50 -7.75 -12.50
N TRP A 50 10.81 -6.54 -12.09
CA TRP A 50 10.46 -6.03 -10.79
C TRP A 50 8.93 -5.91 -10.59
N ARG A 51 8.18 -5.62 -11.65
CA ARG A 51 6.71 -5.52 -11.58
C ARG A 51 6.10 -6.88 -11.27
N SER A 52 6.53 -7.91 -11.98
CA SER A 52 6.10 -9.29 -11.77
C SER A 52 6.37 -9.76 -10.34
N ARG A 53 7.51 -9.38 -9.76
CA ARG A 53 7.82 -9.70 -8.35
C ARG A 53 6.98 -8.87 -7.38
N LYS A 54 6.85 -7.55 -7.61
CA LYS A 54 6.10 -6.64 -6.73
C LYS A 54 4.61 -6.99 -6.66
N ILE A 55 3.97 -7.34 -7.77
CA ILE A 55 2.53 -7.69 -7.76
C ILE A 55 2.23 -8.96 -6.96
N GLN A 56 3.19 -9.88 -6.77
CA GLN A 56 3.02 -11.07 -5.94
C GLN A 56 2.77 -10.73 -4.46
N HIS A 57 3.21 -9.56 -3.99
CA HIS A 57 2.90 -9.11 -2.64
C HIS A 57 1.39 -8.95 -2.41
N ILE A 58 0.63 -8.65 -3.47
CA ILE A 58 -0.82 -8.53 -3.38
C ILE A 58 -1.47 -9.89 -3.15
N ASP A 59 -0.97 -10.96 -3.80
CA ASP A 59 -1.45 -12.32 -3.55
C ASP A 59 -1.25 -12.72 -2.07
N ILE A 60 -0.09 -12.34 -1.50
CA ILE A 60 0.21 -12.59 -0.08
C ILE A 60 -0.75 -11.79 0.83
N ASP A 61 -0.97 -10.53 0.51
CA ASP A 61 -1.81 -9.65 1.34
C ASP A 61 -3.29 -10.08 1.33
N VAL A 62 -3.84 -10.48 0.17
CA VAL A 62 -5.23 -10.93 0.06
C VAL A 62 -5.45 -12.32 0.69
N ALA A 63 -4.40 -13.14 0.76
CA ALA A 63 -4.44 -14.47 1.39
C ALA A 63 -4.16 -14.45 2.90
N ARG A 64 -3.79 -13.31 3.47
CA ARG A 64 -3.42 -13.22 4.89
C ARG A 64 -4.66 -13.36 5.79
N GLU A 65 -4.65 -14.33 6.68
CA GLU A 65 -5.77 -14.68 7.58
C GLU A 65 -6.19 -13.52 8.49
N THR A 66 -5.21 -12.77 9.03
CA THR A 66 -5.46 -11.58 9.88
C THR A 66 -5.52 -10.28 9.10
N GLY A 67 -5.59 -10.38 7.76
CA GLY A 67 -5.55 -9.25 6.86
C GLY A 67 -6.93 -8.83 6.36
N THR A 68 -7.03 -7.57 5.99
CA THR A 68 -8.16 -7.02 5.26
C THR A 68 -7.66 -6.10 4.16
N VAL A 69 -8.27 -6.19 2.99
CA VAL A 69 -7.99 -5.29 1.87
C VAL A 69 -9.21 -4.44 1.58
N TYR A 70 -9.01 -3.14 1.50
CA TYR A 70 -10.05 -2.18 1.11
C TYR A 70 -9.73 -1.58 -0.25
N VAL A 71 -10.75 -1.34 -1.05
CA VAL A 71 -10.64 -0.67 -2.35
C VAL A 71 -11.42 0.63 -2.35
N GLY A 72 -10.86 1.65 -3.00
CA GLY A 72 -11.53 2.90 -3.27
C GLY A 72 -12.09 2.89 -4.69
N GLU A 73 -13.38 3.21 -4.83
CA GLU A 73 -14.10 3.26 -6.11
C GLU A 73 -14.65 4.65 -6.40
N ILE A 74 -14.60 5.04 -7.66
CA ILE A 74 -15.36 6.17 -8.23
C ILE A 74 -16.08 5.64 -9.46
N ASP A 75 -17.37 5.90 -9.59
CA ASP A 75 -18.22 5.45 -10.70
C ASP A 75 -18.09 3.94 -10.98
N ASN A 76 -18.09 3.12 -9.92
CA ASN A 76 -17.89 1.67 -9.94
C ASN A 76 -16.52 1.19 -10.47
N ALA A 77 -15.56 2.09 -10.68
CA ALA A 77 -14.21 1.74 -11.07
C ALA A 77 -13.27 1.78 -9.86
N VAL A 78 -12.52 0.71 -9.61
CA VAL A 78 -11.48 0.69 -8.58
C VAL A 78 -10.34 1.59 -9.01
N ILE A 79 -10.04 2.60 -8.19
CA ILE A 79 -9.02 3.63 -8.47
C ILE A 79 -7.86 3.64 -7.46
N GLY A 80 -7.96 2.85 -6.40
CA GLY A 80 -6.94 2.69 -5.38
C GLY A 80 -7.29 1.60 -4.38
N TYR A 81 -6.33 1.21 -3.58
CA TYR A 81 -6.51 0.19 -2.54
C TYR A 81 -5.56 0.41 -1.37
N ILE A 82 -5.86 -0.25 -0.27
CA ILE A 82 -4.99 -0.37 0.91
C ILE A 82 -5.08 -1.79 1.45
N THR A 83 -3.93 -2.40 1.76
CA THR A 83 -3.86 -3.69 2.45
C THR A 83 -3.53 -3.49 3.91
N THR A 84 -4.13 -4.27 4.79
CA THR A 84 -3.96 -4.18 6.24
C THR A 84 -3.87 -5.55 6.86
N TRP A 85 -3.26 -5.64 8.02
CA TRP A 85 -3.38 -6.78 8.91
C TRP A 85 -3.17 -6.35 10.37
N VAL A 86 -3.60 -7.16 11.33
CA VAL A 86 -3.50 -6.86 12.75
C VAL A 86 -2.63 -7.89 13.48
N ASP A 87 -1.76 -7.39 14.34
CA ASP A 87 -1.05 -8.17 15.34
C ASP A 87 -1.70 -7.93 16.71
N THR A 88 -2.53 -8.87 17.11
CA THR A 88 -3.27 -8.78 18.37
C THR A 88 -2.37 -8.93 19.60
N ALA A 89 -1.21 -9.57 19.47
CA ALA A 89 -0.27 -9.74 20.58
C ALA A 89 0.42 -8.41 20.94
N SER A 90 0.78 -7.61 19.93
CA SER A 90 1.39 -6.29 20.14
C SER A 90 0.40 -5.12 20.07
N CYS A 91 -0.87 -5.40 19.72
CA CYS A 91 -1.92 -4.41 19.47
C CYS A 91 -1.51 -3.39 18.40
N ILE A 92 -0.84 -3.84 17.35
CA ILE A 92 -0.41 -3.00 16.21
C ILE A 92 -1.17 -3.40 14.94
N GLY A 93 -1.79 -2.41 14.28
CA GLY A 93 -2.29 -2.54 12.92
C GLY A 93 -1.19 -2.21 11.91
N HIS A 94 -1.06 -3.01 10.86
CA HIS A 94 -0.04 -2.86 9.83
C HIS A 94 -0.65 -2.52 8.48
N ILE A 95 0.00 -1.63 7.72
CA ILE A 95 -0.36 -1.24 6.36
C ILE A 95 0.79 -1.62 5.41
N PRO A 96 0.78 -2.83 4.81
CA PRO A 96 1.84 -3.28 3.90
C PRO A 96 1.89 -2.52 2.59
N ASN A 97 0.72 -2.27 1.97
CA ASN A 97 0.64 -1.62 0.68
C ASN A 97 -0.53 -0.63 0.63
N ILE A 98 -0.27 0.51 -0.02
CA ILE A 98 -1.29 1.48 -0.41
C ILE A 98 -0.94 2.02 -1.79
N ALA A 99 -1.91 2.07 -2.68
CA ALA A 99 -1.71 2.60 -4.02
C ALA A 99 -2.96 3.27 -4.57
N VAL A 100 -2.72 4.31 -5.40
CA VAL A 100 -3.76 5.05 -6.12
C VAL A 100 -3.34 5.20 -7.56
N LYS A 101 -4.25 4.93 -8.51
CA LYS A 101 -4.05 5.13 -9.95
C LYS A 101 -3.53 6.54 -10.23
N ARG A 102 -2.58 6.68 -11.16
CA ARG A 102 -1.89 7.94 -11.48
C ARG A 102 -2.86 9.10 -11.72
N GLY A 103 -3.90 8.92 -12.52
CA GLY A 103 -4.89 9.95 -12.84
C GLY A 103 -5.75 10.43 -11.66
N PHE A 104 -5.69 9.73 -10.53
CA PHE A 104 -6.46 10.04 -9.32
C PHE A 104 -5.60 10.51 -8.14
N ARG A 105 -4.27 10.59 -8.31
CA ARG A 105 -3.36 11.07 -7.26
C ARG A 105 -3.52 12.57 -7.01
N GLY A 106 -3.08 13.03 -5.83
CA GLY A 106 -3.17 14.43 -5.44
C GLY A 106 -4.59 14.91 -5.06
N LYS A 107 -5.59 14.01 -5.08
CA LYS A 107 -7.00 14.31 -4.74
C LYS A 107 -7.40 13.88 -3.32
N GLY A 108 -6.44 13.54 -2.47
CA GLY A 108 -6.70 13.13 -1.07
C GLY A 108 -7.11 11.66 -0.89
N ILE A 109 -7.21 10.85 -1.96
CA ILE A 109 -7.70 9.46 -1.91
C ILE A 109 -6.83 8.60 -1.00
N GLY A 110 -5.50 8.71 -1.10
CA GLY A 110 -4.59 7.98 -0.19
C GLY A 110 -4.85 8.28 1.28
N ARG A 111 -5.12 9.54 1.62
CA ARG A 111 -5.48 9.94 2.98
C ARG A 111 -6.78 9.30 3.46
N LEU A 112 -7.79 9.23 2.59
CA LEU A 112 -9.08 8.62 2.92
C LEU A 112 -8.96 7.11 3.12
N LEU A 113 -8.17 6.42 2.28
CA LEU A 113 -7.87 5.00 2.45
C LEU A 113 -7.14 4.72 3.77
N ILE A 114 -6.14 5.54 4.12
CA ILE A 114 -5.44 5.39 5.40
C ILE A 114 -6.38 5.65 6.57
N ASN A 115 -7.20 6.71 6.55
CA ASN A 115 -8.17 6.96 7.62
C ASN A 115 -9.11 5.78 7.81
N HIS A 116 -9.62 5.20 6.72
CA HIS A 116 -10.49 4.02 6.79
C HIS A 116 -9.76 2.82 7.44
N ALA A 117 -8.49 2.60 7.11
CA ALA A 117 -7.67 1.57 7.75
C ALA A 117 -7.46 1.85 9.25
N LEU A 118 -7.16 3.10 9.62
CA LEU A 118 -7.00 3.50 11.02
C LEU A 118 -8.29 3.29 11.84
N ASP A 119 -9.44 3.64 11.28
CA ASP A 119 -10.76 3.39 11.91
C ASP A 119 -11.01 1.89 12.09
N SER A 120 -10.63 1.06 11.11
CA SER A 120 -10.74 -0.39 11.23
C SER A 120 -9.82 -0.96 12.31
N PHE A 121 -8.60 -0.43 12.47
CA PHE A 121 -7.68 -0.82 13.54
C PHE A 121 -8.22 -0.47 14.91
N VAL A 122 -8.77 0.73 15.08
CA VAL A 122 -9.42 1.14 16.35
C VAL A 122 -10.57 0.18 16.68
N THR A 123 -11.41 -0.14 15.69
CA THR A 123 -12.52 -1.08 15.86
C THR A 123 -12.03 -2.48 16.24
N ALA A 124 -10.87 -2.91 15.71
CA ALA A 124 -10.23 -4.19 16.04
C ALA A 124 -9.44 -4.17 17.38
N GLY A 125 -9.45 -3.05 18.12
CA GLY A 125 -8.77 -2.92 19.41
C GLY A 125 -7.27 -2.67 19.34
N MET A 126 -6.76 -2.24 18.17
CA MET A 126 -5.35 -1.87 18.04
C MET A 126 -5.08 -0.50 18.66
N THR A 127 -3.91 -0.35 19.29
CA THR A 127 -3.49 0.89 19.94
C THR A 127 -2.55 1.73 19.09
N HIS A 128 -1.87 1.08 18.12
CA HIS A 128 -0.92 1.72 17.21
C HIS A 128 -1.15 1.27 15.77
N ALA A 129 -0.74 2.10 14.83
CA ALA A 129 -0.68 1.77 13.41
C ALA A 129 0.74 1.93 12.89
N ARG A 130 1.21 0.96 12.09
CA ARG A 130 2.53 0.97 11.46
C ARG A 130 2.39 0.96 9.94
N ILE A 131 3.16 1.83 9.29
CA ILE A 131 3.32 1.88 7.84
C ILE A 131 4.80 2.03 7.52
N GLU A 132 5.24 1.45 6.41
CA GLU A 132 6.63 1.51 5.97
C GLU A 132 6.73 2.11 4.57
N THR A 133 7.83 2.79 4.30
CA THR A 133 8.14 3.29 2.96
C THR A 133 9.64 3.33 2.73
N LEU A 134 10.06 3.25 1.47
CA LEU A 134 11.45 3.50 1.12
C LEU A 134 11.76 4.99 1.20
N GLU A 135 12.98 5.36 1.60
CA GLU A 135 13.45 6.75 1.66
C GLU A 135 13.26 7.51 0.34
N ILE A 136 13.37 6.81 -0.80
CA ILE A 136 13.16 7.39 -2.13
C ILE A 136 11.70 7.76 -2.41
N ASN A 137 10.74 7.24 -1.66
CA ASN A 137 9.32 7.53 -1.83
C ASN A 137 8.91 8.79 -1.04
N GLN A 138 9.33 9.95 -1.49
CA GLN A 138 9.06 11.24 -0.83
C GLN A 138 7.56 11.56 -0.75
N VAL A 139 6.75 11.07 -1.71
CA VAL A 139 5.29 11.27 -1.72
C VAL A 139 4.65 10.52 -0.55
N GLY A 140 5.01 9.25 -0.36
CA GLY A 140 4.54 8.45 0.77
C GLY A 140 4.99 9.04 2.11
N TYR A 141 6.28 9.38 2.22
CA TYR A 141 6.84 10.02 3.42
C TYR A 141 6.07 11.28 3.81
N GLY A 142 5.86 12.22 2.86
CA GLY A 142 5.12 13.45 3.11
C GLY A 142 3.65 13.21 3.48
N LEU A 143 3.00 12.21 2.90
CA LEU A 143 1.64 11.83 3.24
C LEU A 143 1.57 11.34 4.70
N TYR A 144 2.42 10.39 5.08
CA TYR A 144 2.36 9.76 6.41
C TYR A 144 2.68 10.75 7.51
N THR A 145 3.74 11.55 7.37
CA THR A 145 4.06 12.60 8.35
C THR A 145 2.93 13.63 8.48
N SER A 146 2.29 14.02 7.37
CA SER A 146 1.14 14.94 7.39
C SER A 146 -0.13 14.36 8.05
N MET A 147 -0.16 13.05 8.28
CA MET A 147 -1.23 12.32 8.97
C MET A 147 -0.88 11.99 10.42
N GLY A 148 0.26 12.44 10.91
CA GLY A 148 0.69 12.26 12.30
C GLY A 148 1.46 10.95 12.55
N PHE A 149 1.88 10.22 11.50
CA PHE A 149 2.84 9.15 11.68
C PHE A 149 4.22 9.74 11.98
N GLU A 150 4.89 9.20 13.01
CA GLU A 150 6.23 9.59 13.41
C GLU A 150 7.28 8.65 12.83
N GLU A 151 8.37 9.20 12.29
CA GLU A 151 9.51 8.38 11.84
C GLU A 151 10.19 7.76 13.06
N MET A 152 10.23 6.42 13.11
CA MET A 152 10.84 5.69 14.23
C MET A 152 12.28 5.26 13.90
N VAL A 153 12.51 4.69 12.72
CA VAL A 153 13.81 4.12 12.34
C VAL A 153 13.91 3.97 10.81
N ARG A 154 15.12 4.09 10.29
CA ARG A 154 15.45 3.78 8.89
C ARG A 154 16.06 2.39 8.81
N GLN A 155 15.67 1.60 7.81
CA GLN A 155 16.12 0.23 7.60
C GLN A 155 17.04 0.14 6.38
N VAL A 156 18.07 -0.69 6.47
CA VAL A 156 18.99 -0.99 5.36
C VAL A 156 18.75 -2.40 4.86
N HIS A 157 18.62 -2.56 3.54
CA HIS A 157 18.42 -3.84 2.88
C HIS A 157 19.70 -4.30 2.18
N PHE A 158 20.06 -5.57 2.38
CA PHE A 158 21.23 -6.19 1.75
C PHE A 158 20.79 -7.34 0.84
N ILE A 159 21.49 -7.55 -0.27
CA ILE A 159 21.33 -8.69 -1.16
C ILE A 159 22.72 -9.24 -1.53
N LYS A 160 22.84 -10.55 -1.64
CA LYS A 160 24.06 -11.25 -2.08
C LYS A 160 23.70 -12.25 -3.18
N LYS A 161 24.45 -12.22 -4.28
CA LYS A 161 24.39 -13.30 -5.29
C LYS A 161 25.07 -14.55 -4.73
N LEU A 162 24.42 -15.72 -4.89
CA LEU A 162 24.92 -17.03 -4.48
C LEU A 162 25.55 -17.76 -5.66
#